data_1d8611974f4b5775d89fc0b45029286f
#
_entry.id   1d8611974f4b5775d89fc0b45029286f
#
_cell.length_a   1.000
_cell.length_b   1.000
_cell.length_c   1.000
_cell.angle_alpha   90.00
_cell.angle_beta   90.00
_cell.angle_gamma   90.00
#
_symmetry.space_group_name_H-M   'P 1'
#
loop_
_entity.id
_entity.type
_entity.pdbx_description
1 polymer ?
#
loop_
_entity_poly.entity_id
_entity_poly.type
_entity_poly.pdbx_seq_one_letter_code
_entity_poly.pdbx_strand_id
1 'polypeptide(L)'
;MINKVIFLIFILISNNLFSQEISGKQLLKNAINFHDPMNNWVDFNGSFIVKMFTPDQKIRESFIEIDLKNELFNMSVKKDQNKTLTAINKSDCKIIFNGSERFSIEDEKKYRLTCNDAFKMKNYYTYLYGLPMKLNDPGTNLDSIVKRRKFKGKEYLVLKVTYDESVGDDTWYFYFDPLTYAMEVYQFFKDETRNDGEYIILEDIEKVNGIKMPKTRSWFFNKDDKYLGKDILN
;
A
#
# COMPACT_ATOMS: atom_id res chain seq x y z
N MET A 1 27.22 71.79 23.49
CA MET A 1 27.43 70.64 22.56
C MET A 1 26.74 69.44 23.19
N ILE A 2 25.57 69.06 22.67
CA ILE A 2 24.72 68.00 23.26
C ILE A 2 24.94 66.77 22.39
N ASN A 3 25.59 65.72 22.95
CA ASN A 3 25.78 64.41 22.30
C ASN A 3 24.45 63.67 22.34
N LYS A 4 23.84 63.46 21.17
CA LYS A 4 22.68 62.54 21.03
C LYS A 4 23.21 61.13 20.88
N VAL A 5 23.04 60.32 21.92
CA VAL A 5 23.22 58.89 21.88
C VAL A 5 21.94 58.27 21.28
N ILE A 6 22.07 57.77 20.06
CA ILE A 6 20.98 57.01 19.40
C ILE A 6 21.08 55.58 19.87
N PHE A 7 20.09 55.11 20.67
CA PHE A 7 19.92 53.77 21.12
C PHE A 7 19.21 52.98 20.01
N LEU A 8 19.93 52.20 19.26
CA LEU A 8 19.38 51.30 18.21
C LEU A 8 18.83 50.07 18.93
N ILE A 9 17.51 50.01 19.15
CA ILE A 9 16.81 48.81 19.66
C ILE A 9 16.67 47.86 18.49
N PHE A 10 17.50 46.79 18.43
CA PHE A 10 17.34 45.67 17.55
C PHE A 10 16.21 44.80 18.09
N ILE A 11 14.98 44.95 17.56
CA ILE A 11 13.88 44.05 17.83
C ILE A 11 14.18 42.74 17.10
N LEU A 12 14.70 41.74 17.82
CA LEU A 12 14.77 40.34 17.38
C LEU A 12 13.35 39.82 17.30
N ILE A 13 12.71 39.95 16.14
CA ILE A 13 11.49 39.20 15.84
C ILE A 13 11.89 37.73 15.72
N SER A 14 11.81 37.01 16.82
CA SER A 14 11.83 35.54 16.80
C SER A 14 10.59 35.07 16.07
N ASN A 15 10.71 34.83 14.76
CA ASN A 15 9.74 34.08 14.01
C ASN A 15 9.70 32.65 14.59
N ASN A 16 8.85 32.45 15.58
CA ASN A 16 8.41 31.13 15.93
C ASN A 16 7.65 30.61 14.70
N LEU A 17 8.37 29.97 13.79
CA LEU A 17 7.79 29.12 12.78
C LEU A 17 7.14 27.98 13.54
N PHE A 18 5.89 28.20 13.98
CA PHE A 18 5.01 27.10 14.33
C PHE A 18 4.88 26.29 13.06
N SER A 19 5.71 25.25 12.92
CA SER A 19 5.46 24.20 11.94
C SER A 19 4.08 23.65 12.30
N GLN A 20 3.06 24.09 11.56
CA GLN A 20 1.69 23.64 11.77
C GLN A 20 1.71 22.12 11.61
N GLU A 21 1.43 21.41 12.69
CA GLU A 21 1.42 19.95 12.66
C GLU A 21 0.39 19.50 11.64
N ILE A 22 0.86 18.76 10.62
CA ILE A 22 -0.01 18.23 9.57
C ILE A 22 -0.96 17.21 10.18
N SER A 23 -2.27 17.32 9.90
CA SER A 23 -3.25 16.32 10.34
C SER A 23 -3.18 15.05 9.46
N GLY A 24 -3.68 13.91 10.00
CA GLY A 24 -3.73 12.66 9.24
C GLY A 24 -4.48 12.79 7.91
N LYS A 25 -5.61 13.50 7.90
CA LYS A 25 -6.36 13.79 6.66
C LYS A 25 -5.56 14.62 5.65
N GLN A 26 -4.83 15.64 6.13
CA GLN A 26 -4.02 16.47 5.25
C GLN A 26 -2.82 15.70 4.70
N LEU A 27 -2.18 14.85 5.53
CA LEU A 27 -1.09 13.98 5.07
C LEU A 27 -1.58 13.02 3.99
N LEU A 28 -2.70 12.34 4.21
CA LEU A 28 -3.28 11.44 3.22
C LEU A 28 -3.62 12.17 1.91
N LYS A 29 -4.22 13.36 2.00
CA LYS A 29 -4.51 14.19 0.81
C LYS A 29 -3.26 14.51 0.01
N ASN A 30 -2.15 14.89 0.69
CA ASN A 30 -0.89 15.20 0.03
C ASN A 30 -0.29 13.94 -0.62
N ALA A 31 -0.34 12.79 0.06
CA ALA A 31 0.12 11.51 -0.47
C ALA A 31 -0.69 11.07 -1.71
N ILE A 32 -2.01 11.19 -1.67
CA ILE A 32 -2.85 10.90 -2.84
C ILE A 32 -2.48 11.84 -4.00
N ASN A 33 -2.31 13.15 -3.74
CA ASN A 33 -1.90 14.08 -4.78
C ASN A 33 -0.52 13.74 -5.39
N PHE A 34 0.39 13.14 -4.61
CA PHE A 34 1.65 12.64 -5.16
C PHE A 34 1.45 11.39 -6.02
N HIS A 35 0.66 10.41 -5.54
CA HIS A 35 0.51 9.13 -6.21
C HIS A 35 -0.50 9.16 -7.36
N ASP A 36 -1.62 9.88 -7.19
CA ASP A 36 -2.73 9.95 -8.14
C ASP A 36 -3.30 11.38 -8.24
N PRO A 37 -2.55 12.32 -8.82
CA PRO A 37 -2.96 13.74 -8.91
C PRO A 37 -4.21 13.96 -9.77
N MET A 38 -4.54 13.02 -10.63
CA MET A 38 -5.68 13.10 -11.55
C MET A 38 -6.91 12.32 -11.08
N ASN A 39 -6.83 11.70 -9.86
CA ASN A 39 -7.89 10.88 -9.30
C ASN A 39 -8.32 9.71 -10.21
N ASN A 40 -7.36 9.09 -10.88
CA ASN A 40 -7.59 8.01 -11.82
C ASN A 40 -8.01 6.69 -11.14
N TRP A 41 -7.68 6.54 -9.83
CA TRP A 41 -8.02 5.32 -9.09
C TRP A 41 -9.52 5.08 -8.97
N VAL A 42 -10.33 6.13 -8.89
CA VAL A 42 -11.79 6.01 -8.73
C VAL A 42 -12.44 5.19 -9.85
N ASP A 43 -11.97 5.40 -11.09
CA ASP A 43 -12.46 4.68 -12.28
C ASP A 43 -11.35 3.82 -12.90
N PHE A 44 -10.42 3.32 -12.08
CA PHE A 44 -9.26 2.59 -12.59
C PHE A 44 -9.68 1.42 -13.46
N ASN A 45 -9.20 1.42 -14.69
CA ASN A 45 -9.32 0.34 -15.65
C ASN A 45 -7.95 0.10 -16.27
N GLY A 46 -7.28 -0.97 -15.87
CA GLY A 46 -5.92 -1.23 -16.32
C GLY A 46 -5.41 -2.61 -15.93
N SER A 47 -4.23 -2.91 -16.45
CA SER A 47 -3.54 -4.17 -16.16
C SER A 47 -2.08 -3.95 -15.84
N PHE A 48 -1.51 -4.90 -15.09
CA PHE A 48 -0.10 -4.92 -14.73
C PHE A 48 0.36 -6.35 -14.42
N ILE A 49 1.67 -6.55 -14.43
CA ILE A 49 2.29 -7.83 -14.08
C ILE A 49 3.00 -7.68 -12.74
N VAL A 50 2.81 -8.66 -11.86
CA VAL A 50 3.54 -8.77 -10.59
C VAL A 50 4.38 -10.04 -10.61
N LYS A 51 5.69 -9.87 -10.45
CA LYS A 51 6.63 -10.98 -10.24
C LYS A 51 7.00 -11.06 -8.77
N MET A 52 6.56 -12.12 -8.10
CA MET A 52 6.91 -12.40 -6.72
C MET A 52 8.11 -13.34 -6.64
N PHE A 53 9.08 -12.94 -5.83
CA PHE A 53 10.30 -13.73 -5.54
C PHE A 53 10.28 -14.10 -4.06
N THR A 54 10.37 -15.41 -3.79
CA THR A 54 10.49 -15.93 -2.42
C THR A 54 11.95 -16.19 -2.05
N PRO A 55 12.31 -16.34 -0.77
CA PRO A 55 13.69 -16.60 -0.34
C PRO A 55 14.29 -17.88 -0.95
N ASP A 56 13.46 -18.88 -1.28
CA ASP A 56 13.86 -20.12 -1.98
C ASP A 56 13.92 -19.96 -3.50
N GLN A 57 13.94 -18.71 -4.00
CA GLN A 57 14.07 -18.32 -5.39
C GLN A 57 12.95 -18.81 -6.32
N LYS A 58 11.83 -19.28 -5.78
CA LYS A 58 10.66 -19.56 -6.59
C LYS A 58 10.05 -18.26 -7.10
N ILE A 59 9.64 -18.27 -8.35
CA ILE A 59 9.02 -17.13 -9.00
C ILE A 59 7.55 -17.45 -9.26
N ARG A 60 6.68 -16.51 -8.88
CA ARG A 60 5.28 -16.48 -9.29
C ARG A 60 5.05 -15.24 -10.14
N GLU A 61 4.60 -15.42 -11.35
CA GLU A 61 4.19 -14.32 -12.22
C GLU A 61 2.66 -14.25 -12.23
N SER A 62 2.13 -13.07 -11.94
CA SER A 62 0.70 -12.79 -11.92
C SER A 62 0.42 -11.64 -12.89
N PHE A 63 -0.38 -11.87 -13.92
CA PHE A 63 -0.98 -10.83 -14.74
C PHE A 63 -2.34 -10.48 -14.13
N ILE A 64 -2.57 -9.20 -13.87
CA ILE A 64 -3.75 -8.70 -13.14
C ILE A 64 -4.41 -7.63 -13.99
N GLU A 65 -5.72 -7.74 -14.16
CA GLU A 65 -6.58 -6.72 -14.74
C GLU A 65 -7.63 -6.32 -13.72
N ILE A 66 -7.82 -5.02 -13.55
CA ILE A 66 -8.79 -4.43 -12.64
C ILE A 66 -9.60 -3.40 -13.43
N ASP A 67 -10.92 -3.51 -13.38
CA ASP A 67 -11.85 -2.47 -13.83
C ASP A 67 -12.80 -2.17 -12.65
N LEU A 68 -12.49 -1.12 -11.91
CA LEU A 68 -13.22 -0.78 -10.70
C LEU A 68 -14.67 -0.36 -11.02
N LYS A 69 -14.87 0.38 -12.11
CA LYS A 69 -16.19 0.87 -12.51
C LYS A 69 -17.16 -0.25 -12.86
N ASN A 70 -16.66 -1.30 -13.51
CA ASN A 70 -17.47 -2.45 -13.93
C ASN A 70 -17.39 -3.62 -12.94
N GLU A 71 -16.65 -3.47 -11.83
CA GLU A 71 -16.41 -4.50 -10.81
C GLU A 71 -15.78 -5.78 -11.38
N LEU A 72 -14.91 -5.61 -12.41
CA LEU A 72 -14.21 -6.73 -13.03
C LEU A 72 -12.82 -6.91 -12.41
N PHE A 73 -12.44 -8.15 -12.22
CA PHE A 73 -11.10 -8.56 -11.83
C PHE A 73 -10.70 -9.83 -12.54
N ASN A 74 -9.62 -9.78 -13.30
CA ASN A 74 -9.04 -10.95 -13.92
C ASN A 74 -7.62 -11.16 -13.40
N MET A 75 -7.25 -12.41 -13.14
CA MET A 75 -5.90 -12.77 -12.73
C MET A 75 -5.45 -14.03 -13.44
N SER A 76 -4.28 -13.97 -14.08
CA SER A 76 -3.58 -15.13 -14.62
C SER A 76 -2.30 -15.35 -13.83
N VAL A 77 -2.19 -16.47 -13.13
CA VAL A 77 -0.99 -16.84 -12.36
C VAL A 77 -0.25 -17.96 -13.03
N LYS A 78 1.06 -17.76 -13.25
CA LYS A 78 2.00 -18.83 -13.61
C LYS A 78 2.88 -19.10 -12.40
N LYS A 79 2.88 -20.35 -11.95
CA LYS A 79 3.75 -20.84 -10.89
C LYS A 79 4.21 -22.25 -11.24
N ASP A 80 5.51 -22.43 -11.35
CA ASP A 80 6.11 -23.66 -11.85
C ASP A 80 5.56 -23.98 -13.27
N GLN A 81 4.99 -25.17 -13.46
CA GLN A 81 4.37 -25.57 -14.73
C GLN A 81 2.85 -25.33 -14.77
N ASN A 82 2.28 -24.77 -13.71
CA ASN A 82 0.84 -24.61 -13.59
C ASN A 82 0.41 -23.20 -13.95
N LYS A 83 -0.79 -23.12 -14.56
CA LYS A 83 -1.45 -21.86 -14.90
C LYS A 83 -2.86 -21.85 -14.29
N THR A 84 -3.14 -20.82 -13.50
CA THR A 84 -4.49 -20.53 -12.97
C THR A 84 -5.02 -19.28 -13.63
N LEU A 85 -6.26 -19.31 -14.11
CA LEU A 85 -7.01 -18.15 -14.55
C LEU A 85 -8.17 -17.94 -13.61
N THR A 86 -8.32 -16.73 -13.12
CA THR A 86 -9.44 -16.31 -12.28
C THR A 86 -10.13 -15.15 -12.97
N ALA A 87 -11.44 -15.22 -13.12
CA ALA A 87 -12.27 -14.15 -13.63
C ALA A 87 -13.40 -13.86 -12.65
N ILE A 88 -13.51 -12.62 -12.21
CA ILE A 88 -14.58 -12.13 -11.34
C ILE A 88 -15.30 -11.00 -12.08
N ASN A 89 -16.62 -11.14 -12.19
CA ASN A 89 -17.52 -10.11 -12.71
C ASN A 89 -18.61 -9.89 -11.67
N LYS A 90 -18.50 -8.79 -10.92
CA LYS A 90 -19.38 -8.50 -9.76
C LYS A 90 -19.34 -9.65 -8.74
N SER A 91 -20.45 -10.38 -8.60
CA SER A 91 -20.57 -11.58 -7.74
C SER A 91 -20.17 -12.89 -8.42
N ASP A 92 -20.09 -12.90 -9.75
CA ASP A 92 -19.79 -14.11 -10.50
C ASP A 92 -18.28 -14.39 -10.47
N CYS A 93 -17.92 -15.65 -10.34
CA CYS A 93 -16.55 -16.10 -10.26
C CYS A 93 -16.33 -17.36 -11.09
N LYS A 94 -15.27 -17.35 -11.88
CA LYS A 94 -14.84 -18.49 -12.69
C LYS A 94 -13.36 -18.74 -12.48
N ILE A 95 -12.99 -20.01 -12.29
CA ILE A 95 -11.59 -20.45 -12.13
C ILE A 95 -11.29 -21.53 -13.16
N ILE A 96 -10.18 -21.39 -13.85
CA ILE A 96 -9.65 -22.37 -14.80
C ILE A 96 -8.23 -22.74 -14.35
N PHE A 97 -7.99 -24.01 -14.12
CA PHE A 97 -6.67 -24.54 -13.75
C PHE A 97 -6.15 -25.46 -14.85
N ASN A 98 -5.00 -25.16 -15.41
CA ASN A 98 -4.39 -25.89 -16.51
C ASN A 98 -5.35 -26.15 -17.70
N GLY A 99 -6.21 -25.18 -18.00
CA GLY A 99 -7.16 -25.25 -19.10
C GLY A 99 -8.50 -25.92 -18.77
N SER A 100 -8.71 -26.37 -17.54
CA SER A 100 -9.94 -27.06 -17.11
C SER A 100 -10.66 -26.30 -16.00
N GLU A 101 -12.00 -26.24 -16.03
CA GLU A 101 -12.84 -25.83 -14.92
C GLU A 101 -13.06 -26.95 -13.89
N ARG A 102 -12.64 -28.18 -14.23
CA ARG A 102 -12.70 -29.34 -13.35
C ARG A 102 -11.29 -29.69 -12.91
N PHE A 103 -11.09 -29.76 -11.62
CA PHE A 103 -9.81 -30.10 -10.99
C PHE A 103 -10.03 -30.98 -9.76
N SER A 104 -8.99 -31.64 -9.27
CA SER A 104 -9.07 -32.49 -8.10
C SER A 104 -9.24 -31.67 -6.81
N ILE A 105 -9.79 -32.29 -5.76
CA ILE A 105 -9.86 -31.68 -4.41
C ILE A 105 -8.45 -31.36 -3.89
N GLU A 106 -7.45 -32.16 -4.26
CA GLU A 106 -6.05 -31.93 -3.90
C GLU A 106 -5.51 -30.65 -4.56
N ASP A 107 -5.75 -30.47 -5.87
CA ASP A 107 -5.37 -29.25 -6.60
C ASP A 107 -6.12 -28.03 -6.07
N GLU A 108 -7.41 -28.18 -5.79
CA GLU A 108 -8.21 -27.09 -5.20
C GLU A 108 -7.59 -26.56 -3.91
N LYS A 109 -7.25 -27.46 -2.99
CA LYS A 109 -6.62 -27.09 -1.72
C LYS A 109 -5.21 -26.53 -1.92
N LYS A 110 -4.38 -27.19 -2.73
CA LYS A 110 -2.97 -26.84 -2.95
C LYS A 110 -2.81 -25.50 -3.63
N TYR A 111 -3.64 -25.18 -4.63
CA TYR A 111 -3.56 -23.96 -5.43
C TYR A 111 -4.63 -22.94 -5.06
N ARG A 112 -5.46 -23.20 -4.02
CA ARG A 112 -6.52 -22.30 -3.55
C ARG A 112 -7.51 -21.94 -4.65
N LEU A 113 -8.06 -22.94 -5.31
CA LEU A 113 -8.92 -22.79 -6.48
C LEU A 113 -10.40 -22.62 -6.08
N THR A 114 -10.69 -21.81 -5.07
CA THR A 114 -12.07 -21.49 -4.64
C THR A 114 -12.42 -20.07 -4.98
N CYS A 115 -13.70 -19.77 -5.22
CA CYS A 115 -14.16 -18.41 -5.43
C CYS A 115 -13.93 -17.52 -4.21
N ASN A 116 -14.00 -18.08 -3.00
CA ASN A 116 -13.66 -17.35 -1.78
C ASN A 116 -12.18 -16.88 -1.80
N ASP A 117 -11.24 -17.74 -2.20
CA ASP A 117 -9.84 -17.36 -2.34
C ASP A 117 -9.64 -16.37 -3.49
N ALA A 118 -10.40 -16.51 -4.58
CA ALA A 118 -10.39 -15.56 -5.70
C ALA A 118 -10.81 -14.15 -5.26
N PHE A 119 -11.88 -14.02 -4.48
CA PHE A 119 -12.32 -12.74 -3.92
C PHE A 119 -11.30 -12.16 -2.93
N LYS A 120 -10.65 -13.01 -2.11
CA LYS A 120 -9.55 -12.55 -1.25
C LYS A 120 -8.38 -11.98 -2.08
N MET A 121 -8.04 -12.62 -3.19
CA MET A 121 -6.97 -12.12 -4.08
C MET A 121 -7.39 -10.82 -4.80
N LYS A 122 -8.65 -10.69 -5.23
CA LYS A 122 -9.18 -9.42 -5.74
C LYS A 122 -8.99 -8.32 -4.71
N ASN A 123 -9.43 -8.52 -3.47
CA ASN A 123 -9.31 -7.54 -2.39
C ASN A 123 -7.85 -7.22 -2.08
N TYR A 124 -6.97 -8.23 -2.02
CA TYR A 124 -5.54 -8.06 -1.80
C TYR A 124 -4.89 -7.16 -2.86
N TYR A 125 -5.05 -7.47 -4.15
CA TYR A 125 -4.44 -6.68 -5.21
C TYR A 125 -5.06 -5.29 -5.32
N THR A 126 -6.38 -5.18 -5.24
CA THR A 126 -7.07 -3.89 -5.27
C THR A 126 -6.65 -3.01 -4.10
N TYR A 127 -6.48 -3.58 -2.89
CA TYR A 127 -6.02 -2.82 -1.74
C TYR A 127 -4.56 -2.37 -1.89
N LEU A 128 -3.62 -3.31 -2.06
CA LEU A 128 -2.19 -3.00 -2.06
C LEU A 128 -1.74 -2.11 -3.22
N TYR A 129 -2.34 -2.28 -4.40
CA TYR A 129 -1.99 -1.47 -5.57
C TYR A 129 -2.82 -0.18 -5.65
N GLY A 130 -3.91 -0.10 -4.89
CA GLY A 130 -4.69 1.12 -4.71
C GLY A 130 -4.25 2.01 -3.56
N LEU A 131 -3.24 1.62 -2.78
CA LEU A 131 -2.66 2.50 -1.75
C LEU A 131 -1.89 3.66 -2.40
N PRO A 132 -1.94 4.90 -1.83
CA PRO A 132 -2.68 5.28 -0.63
C PRO A 132 -4.15 5.65 -0.85
N MET A 133 -4.69 5.66 -2.08
CA MET A 133 -6.06 6.06 -2.40
C MET A 133 -7.10 5.25 -1.62
N LYS A 134 -6.85 3.96 -1.41
CA LYS A 134 -7.69 3.04 -0.64
C LYS A 134 -7.89 3.45 0.84
N LEU A 135 -7.04 4.33 1.37
CA LEU A 135 -7.21 4.86 2.72
C LEU A 135 -8.35 5.89 2.85
N ASN A 136 -8.99 6.27 1.73
CA ASN A 136 -10.23 7.06 1.72
C ASN A 136 -11.50 6.20 1.74
N ASP A 137 -11.39 4.88 1.66
CA ASP A 137 -12.56 4.00 1.62
C ASP A 137 -13.35 4.06 2.94
N PRO A 138 -14.67 3.83 2.88
CA PRO A 138 -15.50 3.69 4.07
C PRO A 138 -14.97 2.60 5.01
N GLY A 139 -15.07 2.85 6.31
CA GLY A 139 -14.56 1.94 7.34
C GLY A 139 -13.06 2.07 7.62
N THR A 140 -12.37 3.04 6.99
CA THR A 140 -10.98 3.38 7.32
C THR A 140 -10.93 4.52 8.34
N ASN A 141 -10.25 4.28 9.46
CA ASN A 141 -10.12 5.23 10.57
C ASN A 141 -8.70 5.80 10.62
N LEU A 142 -8.55 7.07 10.23
CA LEU A 142 -7.27 7.77 10.23
C LEU A 142 -7.03 8.43 11.59
N ASP A 143 -5.87 8.20 12.20
CA ASP A 143 -5.46 9.01 13.36
C ASP A 143 -5.33 10.48 12.94
N SER A 144 -5.86 11.38 13.77
CA SER A 144 -5.74 12.82 13.54
C SER A 144 -4.30 13.32 13.70
N ILE A 145 -3.50 12.62 14.51
CA ILE A 145 -2.12 12.99 14.86
C ILE A 145 -1.13 12.26 13.95
N VAL A 146 -0.36 13.03 13.19
CA VAL A 146 0.77 12.52 12.40
C VAL A 146 2.03 12.56 13.27
N LYS A 147 2.72 11.42 13.37
CA LYS A 147 3.97 11.32 14.14
C LYS A 147 5.17 11.39 13.20
N ARG A 148 6.23 12.09 13.61
CA ARG A 148 7.55 11.94 12.99
C ARG A 148 8.24 10.75 13.62
N ARG A 149 8.70 9.79 12.80
CA ARG A 149 9.43 8.61 13.28
C ARG A 149 10.62 8.33 12.39
N LYS A 150 11.72 7.91 13.00
CA LYS A 150 12.86 7.36 12.27
C LYS A 150 12.65 5.85 12.09
N PHE A 151 12.72 5.39 10.84
CA PHE A 151 12.62 3.97 10.49
C PHE A 151 13.71 3.61 9.51
N LYS A 152 14.49 2.55 9.79
CA LYS A 152 15.63 2.10 8.95
C LYS A 152 16.59 3.24 8.55
N GLY A 153 16.82 4.20 9.45
CA GLY A 153 17.77 5.31 9.24
C GLY A 153 17.20 6.57 8.63
N LYS A 154 15.99 6.55 8.05
CA LYS A 154 15.29 7.69 7.42
C LYS A 154 14.17 8.22 8.32
N GLU A 155 13.92 9.53 8.30
CA GLU A 155 12.75 10.14 8.96
C GLU A 155 11.53 10.13 8.06
N TYR A 156 10.36 9.90 8.65
CA TYR A 156 9.07 9.82 7.97
C TYR A 156 7.98 10.57 8.73
N LEU A 157 6.98 11.01 7.99
CA LEU A 157 5.65 11.31 8.52
C LEU A 157 4.86 10.00 8.57
N VAL A 158 4.34 9.66 9.75
CA VAL A 158 3.69 8.35 9.97
C VAL A 158 2.23 8.54 10.34
N LEU A 159 1.37 7.93 9.57
CA LEU A 159 -0.07 7.88 9.77
C LEU A 159 -0.46 6.51 10.34
N LYS A 160 -1.06 6.51 11.53
CA LYS A 160 -1.71 5.31 12.08
C LYS A 160 -3.11 5.19 11.48
N VAL A 161 -3.46 3.98 11.08
CA VAL A 161 -4.76 3.65 10.50
C VAL A 161 -5.30 2.40 11.17
N THR A 162 -6.56 2.41 11.51
CA THR A 162 -7.35 1.25 11.94
C THR A 162 -8.57 1.13 11.06
N TYR A 163 -9.30 0.04 11.18
CA TYR A 163 -10.48 -0.21 10.38
C TYR A 163 -11.67 -0.53 11.26
N ASP A 164 -12.86 -0.36 10.71
CA ASP A 164 -14.07 -0.89 11.34
C ASP A 164 -13.98 -2.43 11.35
N GLU A 165 -14.54 -3.08 12.36
CA GLU A 165 -14.46 -4.53 12.59
C GLU A 165 -14.88 -5.36 11.36
N SER A 166 -15.82 -4.84 10.56
CA SER A 166 -16.27 -5.49 9.30
C SER A 166 -15.25 -5.40 8.15
N VAL A 167 -14.21 -4.55 8.28
CA VAL A 167 -13.19 -4.32 7.25
C VAL A 167 -11.88 -5.00 7.61
N GLY A 168 -11.46 -4.91 8.87
CA GLY A 168 -10.23 -5.57 9.33
C GLY A 168 -9.87 -5.21 10.76
N ASP A 169 -9.09 -6.09 11.40
CA ASP A 169 -8.71 -5.98 12.82
C ASP A 169 -7.28 -5.49 13.02
N ASP A 170 -6.47 -5.43 11.96
CA ASP A 170 -5.07 -5.07 12.06
C ASP A 170 -4.88 -3.56 12.27
N THR A 171 -3.86 -3.19 13.05
CA THR A 171 -3.38 -1.82 13.13
C THR A 171 -2.31 -1.58 12.09
N TRP A 172 -2.48 -0.55 11.29
CA TRP A 172 -1.55 -0.20 10.21
C TRP A 172 -0.85 1.13 10.46
N TYR A 173 0.40 1.23 9.99
CA TYR A 173 1.20 2.43 9.95
C TYR A 173 1.71 2.66 8.54
N PHE A 174 1.42 3.83 7.98
CA PHE A 174 1.88 4.24 6.66
C PHE A 174 2.93 5.33 6.82
N TYR A 175 4.06 5.14 6.19
CA TYR A 175 5.24 6.00 6.30
C TYR A 175 5.41 6.78 5.01
N PHE A 176 5.41 8.10 5.12
CA PHE A 176 5.49 9.01 3.98
C PHE A 176 6.75 9.86 4.07
N ASP A 177 7.41 10.06 2.94
CA ASP A 177 8.53 10.98 2.83
C ASP A 177 8.07 12.40 3.20
N PRO A 178 8.77 13.11 4.09
CA PRO A 178 8.31 14.40 4.61
C PRO A 178 8.35 15.55 3.58
N LEU A 179 9.05 15.37 2.46
CA LEU A 179 9.19 16.38 1.42
C LEU A 179 8.26 16.13 0.23
N THR A 180 8.16 14.89 -0.20
CA THR A 180 7.42 14.50 -1.40
C THR A 180 6.04 13.92 -1.10
N TYR A 181 5.81 13.46 0.13
CA TYR A 181 4.64 12.69 0.56
C TYR A 181 4.50 11.34 -0.16
N ALA A 182 5.55 10.85 -0.83
CA ALA A 182 5.59 9.50 -1.35
C ALA A 182 5.41 8.49 -0.21
N MET A 183 4.55 7.49 -0.40
CA MET A 183 4.45 6.36 0.52
C MET A 183 5.62 5.41 0.26
N GLU A 184 6.47 5.21 1.27
CA GLU A 184 7.70 4.41 1.13
C GLU A 184 7.72 3.17 2.02
N VAL A 185 6.88 3.12 3.06
CA VAL A 185 6.74 1.93 3.90
C VAL A 185 5.29 1.83 4.35
N TYR A 186 4.79 0.61 4.48
CA TYR A 186 3.65 0.31 5.33
C TYR A 186 3.96 -0.88 6.23
N GLN A 187 3.36 -0.86 7.40
CA GLN A 187 3.61 -1.82 8.47
C GLN A 187 2.31 -2.16 9.15
N PHE A 188 2.06 -3.42 9.45
CA PHE A 188 0.87 -3.81 10.18
C PHE A 188 1.20 -4.71 11.37
N PHE A 189 0.31 -4.67 12.35
CA PHE A 189 0.33 -5.49 13.53
C PHE A 189 -1.05 -6.09 13.76
N LYS A 190 -1.11 -7.37 14.07
CA LYS A 190 -2.31 -7.99 14.65
C LYS A 190 -2.42 -7.63 16.13
N ASP A 191 -1.28 -7.62 16.82
CA ASP A 191 -1.13 -7.18 18.20
C ASP A 191 0.21 -6.42 18.33
N GLU A 192 0.14 -5.11 18.50
CA GLU A 192 1.33 -4.25 18.64
C GLU A 192 2.22 -4.65 19.81
N THR A 193 1.62 -5.17 20.92
CA THR A 193 2.37 -5.55 22.13
C THR A 193 3.27 -6.75 21.91
N ARG A 194 2.95 -7.57 20.91
CA ARG A 194 3.70 -8.77 20.54
C ARG A 194 4.73 -8.53 19.44
N ASN A 195 4.75 -7.31 18.86
CA ASN A 195 5.55 -6.97 17.69
C ASN A 195 5.40 -8.00 16.55
N ASP A 196 4.18 -8.51 16.39
CA ASP A 196 3.83 -9.43 15.30
C ASP A 196 3.55 -8.67 13.99
N GLY A 197 3.15 -9.41 12.94
CA GLY A 197 2.89 -8.80 11.64
C GLY A 197 4.16 -8.52 10.83
N GLU A 198 4.04 -7.61 9.88
CA GLU A 198 5.07 -7.40 8.86
C GLU A 198 5.22 -5.90 8.54
N TYR A 199 6.39 -5.54 8.01
CA TYR A 199 6.58 -4.27 7.33
C TYR A 199 7.05 -4.49 5.90
N ILE A 200 6.68 -3.55 5.05
CA ILE A 200 6.93 -3.62 3.61
C ILE A 200 7.63 -2.34 3.18
N ILE A 201 8.85 -2.49 2.66
CA ILE A 201 9.61 -1.39 2.07
C ILE A 201 9.21 -1.25 0.61
N LEU A 202 8.94 -0.01 0.22
CA LEU A 202 8.49 0.35 -1.13
C LEU A 202 9.61 1.13 -1.81
N GLU A 203 10.03 0.65 -2.97
CA GLU A 203 11.14 1.27 -3.71
C GLU A 203 10.73 1.49 -5.16
N ASP A 204 11.29 2.52 -5.74
CA ASP A 204 11.03 2.94 -7.11
C ASP A 204 9.55 3.23 -7.41
N ILE A 205 9.29 3.80 -8.56
CA ILE A 205 7.95 4.13 -9.02
C ILE A 205 7.73 3.59 -10.43
N GLU A 206 6.60 2.90 -10.60
CA GLU A 206 6.07 2.53 -11.91
C GLU A 206 4.77 3.31 -12.15
N LYS A 207 4.57 3.79 -13.38
CA LYS A 207 3.34 4.49 -13.73
C LYS A 207 2.38 3.54 -14.43
N VAL A 208 1.23 3.30 -13.81
CA VAL A 208 0.15 2.50 -14.39
C VAL A 208 -1.08 3.40 -14.53
N ASN A 209 -1.52 3.66 -15.74
CA ASN A 209 -2.66 4.55 -16.05
C ASN A 209 -2.59 5.92 -15.35
N GLY A 210 -1.39 6.51 -15.33
CA GLY A 210 -1.15 7.82 -14.71
C GLY A 210 -0.92 7.80 -13.20
N ILE A 211 -1.17 6.67 -12.54
CA ILE A 211 -0.96 6.48 -11.10
C ILE A 211 0.49 6.06 -10.85
N LYS A 212 1.14 6.72 -9.90
CA LYS A 212 2.48 6.38 -9.42
C LYS A 212 2.38 5.27 -8.37
N MET A 213 2.61 4.04 -8.77
CA MET A 213 2.62 2.89 -7.88
C MET A 213 4.04 2.53 -7.46
N PRO A 214 4.31 2.12 -6.22
CA PRO A 214 5.60 1.53 -5.86
C PRO A 214 5.93 0.34 -6.75
N LYS A 215 7.14 0.34 -7.35
CA LYS A 215 7.57 -0.72 -8.26
C LYS A 215 7.96 -1.98 -7.52
N THR A 216 8.74 -1.83 -6.44
CA THR A 216 9.19 -2.94 -5.62
C THR A 216 8.55 -2.88 -4.24
N ARG A 217 8.09 -4.02 -3.76
CA ARG A 217 7.58 -4.25 -2.39
C ARG A 217 8.39 -5.37 -1.76
N SER A 218 9.21 -5.05 -0.76
CA SER A 218 10.04 -6.02 -0.04
C SER A 218 9.46 -6.26 1.35
N TRP A 219 9.16 -7.51 1.68
CA TRP A 219 8.39 -7.95 2.85
C TRP A 219 9.32 -8.49 3.93
N PHE A 220 9.08 -8.10 5.19
CA PHE A 220 9.86 -8.50 6.35
C PHE A 220 8.97 -8.71 7.56
N PHE A 221 9.31 -9.65 8.44
CA PHE A 221 8.66 -9.73 9.75
C PHE A 221 9.06 -8.56 10.65
N ASN A 222 8.10 -8.04 11.42
CA ASN A 222 8.38 -6.98 12.41
C ASN A 222 9.35 -7.45 13.50
N LYS A 223 9.20 -8.71 13.92
CA LYS A 223 9.87 -9.25 15.11
C LYS A 223 11.38 -9.33 14.98
N ASP A 224 11.89 -9.69 13.83
CA ASP A 224 13.30 -10.09 13.66
C ASP A 224 13.90 -9.63 12.30
N ASP A 225 13.19 -8.78 11.57
CA ASP A 225 13.61 -8.29 10.25
C ASP A 225 13.84 -9.41 9.20
N LYS A 226 13.30 -10.60 9.45
CA LYS A 226 13.47 -11.71 8.52
C LYS A 226 12.77 -11.42 7.20
N TYR A 227 13.54 -11.49 6.13
CA TYR A 227 13.04 -11.29 4.76
C TYR A 227 12.09 -12.42 4.34
N LEU A 228 10.95 -12.05 3.77
CA LEU A 228 9.88 -12.95 3.33
C LEU A 228 9.80 -13.11 1.81
N GLY A 229 10.25 -12.09 1.09
CA GLY A 229 10.17 -12.06 -0.36
C GLY A 229 9.97 -10.64 -0.88
N LYS A 230 9.90 -10.52 -2.21
CA LYS A 230 9.58 -9.24 -2.85
C LYS A 230 8.66 -9.42 -4.04
N ASP A 231 7.83 -8.42 -4.26
CA ASP A 231 7.04 -8.24 -5.46
C ASP A 231 7.65 -7.15 -6.32
N ILE A 232 7.73 -7.38 -7.63
CA ILE A 232 8.15 -6.39 -8.62
C ILE A 232 7.00 -6.17 -9.60
N LEU A 233 6.54 -4.94 -9.68
CA LEU A 233 5.55 -4.44 -10.63
C LEU A 233 6.21 -4.14 -11.99
N ASN A 234 5.60 -4.63 -13.09
CA ASN A 234 6.03 -4.41 -14.47
C ASN A 234 4.85 -4.03 -15.36
#